data_f40e666653d8de32e307b1b9dd2125bf
#
_entry.id   f40e666653d8de32e307b1b9dd2125bf
#
_cell.length_a   1.000
_cell.length_b   1.000
_cell.length_c   1.000
_cell.angle_alpha   90.00
_cell.angle_beta   90.00
_cell.angle_gamma   90.00
#
_symmetry.space_group_name_H-M   'P 1'
#
loop_
_entity.id
_entity.type
_entity.pdbx_description
1 polymer ?
#
loop_
_entity_poly.entity_id
_entity_poly.type
_entity_poly.pdbx_seq_one_letter_code
_entity_poly.pdbx_strand_id
1 'polypeptide(L)'
;MKHLLKLLDLSTEEIIGILNLADQLKYERNHGIAHPLLAGKTLGMIFQKSSTRTRVSFETGIYQLGGQGLFLSSRDLQIGRGEPVEDTARVLSRYLDGIMIRTFAQDEVESLAEYGSIPVINGLTDFCHPCQVLADLMTVREHKGVLEGLKMCYIGDGNNMANSLIVGGLKVGMSVAVACPAAYRPDSAVLDFAAGYGDKFLLTESCQEAAAGADVIFTDVWASMGQEDEAAQRRQVFTGYQVNRELLAAANPDCMVQHCLPAHRGEEITAEVFEDHAAEIFDEAENRLHAQKAVMVTLMK
;
A
#
# COMPACT_ATOMS: atom_id res chain seq x y z
N MET A 1 0.94 -18.59 1.38
CA MET A 1 0.54 -17.57 0.37
C MET A 1 1.03 -17.99 -1.02
N LYS A 2 0.18 -17.90 -2.06
CA LYS A 2 0.56 -18.19 -3.46
C LYS A 2 0.69 -16.90 -4.29
N HIS A 3 -0.11 -15.90 -3.98
CA HIS A 3 -0.14 -14.58 -4.62
C HIS A 3 -0.31 -13.50 -3.56
N LEU A 4 -0.05 -12.23 -3.89
CA LEU A 4 -0.44 -11.08 -3.09
C LEU A 4 -1.42 -10.23 -3.92
N LEU A 5 -2.71 -10.53 -3.85
CA LEU A 5 -3.75 -9.80 -4.62
C LEU A 5 -4.38 -8.70 -3.77
N LYS A 6 -4.68 -8.99 -2.51
CA LYS A 6 -5.22 -8.06 -1.50
C LYS A 6 -4.88 -8.56 -0.10
N LEU A 7 -4.79 -7.67 0.89
CA LEU A 7 -4.51 -8.06 2.28
C LEU A 7 -5.64 -8.86 2.93
N LEU A 8 -6.86 -8.78 2.40
CA LEU A 8 -7.99 -9.62 2.82
C LEU A 8 -7.68 -11.12 2.72
N ASP A 9 -6.87 -11.53 1.74
CA ASP A 9 -6.53 -12.93 1.48
C ASP A 9 -5.46 -13.49 2.42
N LEU A 10 -4.74 -12.63 3.14
CA LEU A 10 -3.62 -13.04 4.00
C LEU A 10 -4.08 -13.29 5.44
N SER A 11 -3.44 -14.24 6.11
CA SER A 11 -3.55 -14.37 7.57
C SER A 11 -2.67 -13.32 8.29
N THR A 12 -2.92 -13.12 9.59
CA THR A 12 -2.06 -12.29 10.44
C THR A 12 -0.61 -12.78 10.43
N GLU A 13 -0.41 -14.11 10.52
CA GLU A 13 0.91 -14.73 10.52
C GLU A 13 1.65 -14.51 9.21
N GLU A 14 0.95 -14.53 8.07
CA GLU A 14 1.53 -14.23 6.77
C GLU A 14 1.98 -12.78 6.67
N ILE A 15 1.16 -11.83 7.15
CA ILE A 15 1.53 -10.40 7.19
C ILE A 15 2.76 -10.22 8.08
N ILE A 16 2.73 -10.72 9.32
CA ILE A 16 3.86 -10.60 10.26
C ILE A 16 5.11 -11.29 9.72
N GLY A 17 4.97 -12.43 9.05
CA GLY A 17 6.09 -13.13 8.39
C GLY A 17 6.76 -12.27 7.31
N ILE A 18 5.97 -11.57 6.47
CA ILE A 18 6.49 -10.63 5.47
C ILE A 18 7.21 -9.47 6.15
N LEU A 19 6.62 -8.88 7.19
CA LEU A 19 7.24 -7.76 7.91
C LEU A 19 8.57 -8.17 8.56
N ASN A 20 8.64 -9.35 9.20
CA ASN A 20 9.88 -9.86 9.81
C ASN A 20 10.98 -10.06 8.77
N LEU A 21 10.62 -10.62 7.60
CA LEU A 21 11.58 -10.78 6.51
C LEU A 21 12.00 -9.42 5.94
N ALA A 22 11.11 -8.44 5.87
CA ALA A 22 11.43 -7.08 5.42
C ALA A 22 12.45 -6.40 6.35
N ASP A 23 12.27 -6.52 7.67
CA ASP A 23 13.23 -6.01 8.67
C ASP A 23 14.60 -6.66 8.50
N GLN A 24 14.64 -7.99 8.33
CA GLN A 24 15.88 -8.72 8.07
C GLN A 24 16.57 -8.22 6.80
N LEU A 25 15.84 -8.09 5.69
CA LEU A 25 16.40 -7.64 4.41
C LEU A 25 16.84 -6.17 4.45
N LYS A 26 16.17 -5.31 5.24
CA LYS A 26 16.61 -3.94 5.51
C LYS A 26 17.89 -3.92 6.31
N TYR A 27 17.96 -4.70 7.39
CA TYR A 27 19.17 -4.86 8.21
C TYR A 27 20.36 -5.33 7.37
N GLU A 28 20.21 -6.41 6.61
CA GLU A 28 21.25 -6.95 5.74
C GLU A 28 21.75 -5.92 4.72
N ARG A 29 20.82 -5.19 4.08
CA ARG A 29 21.17 -4.12 3.15
C ARG A 29 22.01 -3.04 3.80
N ASN A 30 21.61 -2.57 4.98
CA ASN A 30 22.28 -1.48 5.70
C ASN A 30 23.66 -1.88 6.24
N HIS A 31 23.91 -3.19 6.41
CA HIS A 31 25.20 -3.74 6.88
C HIS A 31 26.04 -4.35 5.76
N GLY A 32 25.68 -4.16 4.49
CA GLY A 32 26.44 -4.68 3.35
C GLY A 32 26.43 -6.20 3.20
N ILE A 33 25.47 -6.87 3.83
CA ILE A 33 25.29 -8.33 3.74
C ILE A 33 24.54 -8.66 2.43
N ALA A 34 25.19 -9.40 1.55
CA ALA A 34 24.57 -9.83 0.29
C ALA A 34 23.48 -10.88 0.53
N HIS A 35 22.33 -10.72 -0.15
CA HIS A 35 21.19 -11.63 -0.05
C HIS A 35 20.57 -11.94 -1.42
N PRO A 36 21.28 -12.61 -2.33
CA PRO A 36 20.81 -12.92 -3.68
C PRO A 36 19.80 -14.09 -3.67
N LEU A 37 18.70 -13.94 -2.91
CA LEU A 37 17.72 -15.00 -2.64
C LEU A 37 16.88 -15.39 -3.85
N LEU A 38 16.85 -14.54 -4.90
CA LEU A 38 16.15 -14.78 -6.17
C LEU A 38 17.13 -14.79 -7.36
N ALA A 39 18.35 -15.30 -7.15
CA ALA A 39 19.34 -15.39 -8.22
C ALA A 39 18.80 -16.18 -9.41
N GLY A 40 18.86 -15.58 -10.62
CA GLY A 40 18.38 -16.17 -11.87
C GLY A 40 16.87 -16.08 -12.09
N LYS A 41 16.09 -15.49 -11.17
CA LYS A 41 14.66 -15.26 -11.31
C LYS A 41 14.34 -14.00 -12.12
N THR A 42 13.24 -14.01 -12.82
CA THR A 42 12.76 -12.88 -13.63
C THR A 42 11.36 -12.46 -13.17
N LEU A 43 11.22 -11.18 -12.82
CA LEU A 43 9.94 -10.54 -12.48
C LEU A 43 9.46 -9.69 -13.65
N GLY A 44 8.30 -10.01 -14.23
CA GLY A 44 7.60 -9.12 -15.16
C GLY A 44 6.80 -8.06 -14.39
N MET A 45 6.98 -6.79 -14.73
CA MET A 45 6.33 -5.68 -14.05
C MET A 45 5.41 -4.94 -15.03
N ILE A 46 4.12 -5.28 -15.02
CA ILE A 46 3.10 -4.70 -15.91
C ILE A 46 2.59 -3.38 -15.31
N PHE A 47 2.68 -2.31 -16.08
CA PHE A 47 2.21 -0.98 -15.69
C PHE A 47 1.17 -0.45 -16.68
N GLN A 48 -0.07 -0.32 -16.20
CA GLN A 48 -1.14 0.45 -16.85
C GLN A 48 -1.24 1.86 -16.28
N LYS A 49 -0.92 2.02 -14.99
CA LYS A 49 -0.76 3.31 -14.30
C LYS A 49 0.72 3.60 -14.05
N SER A 50 1.20 4.78 -14.39
CA SER A 50 2.58 5.21 -14.14
C SER A 50 2.88 5.29 -12.65
N SER A 51 4.10 4.96 -12.25
CA SER A 51 4.59 5.17 -10.88
C SER A 51 6.11 5.09 -10.83
N THR A 52 6.76 6.18 -10.45
CA THR A 52 8.20 6.21 -10.22
C THR A 52 8.57 5.32 -9.04
N ARG A 53 7.89 5.49 -7.90
CA ARG A 53 8.18 4.75 -6.66
C ARG A 53 8.02 3.24 -6.83
N THR A 54 6.88 2.78 -7.36
CA THR A 54 6.63 1.36 -7.58
C THR A 54 7.63 0.77 -8.55
N ARG A 55 7.92 1.45 -9.67
CA ARG A 55 8.88 0.97 -10.65
C ARG A 55 10.26 0.83 -10.03
N VAL A 56 10.81 1.92 -9.48
CA VAL A 56 12.18 1.94 -8.97
C VAL A 56 12.35 0.96 -7.81
N SER A 57 11.38 0.87 -6.88
CA SER A 57 11.49 -0.02 -5.73
C SER A 57 11.44 -1.50 -6.13
N PHE A 58 10.61 -1.90 -7.09
CA PHE A 58 10.59 -3.28 -7.57
C PHE A 58 11.81 -3.62 -8.43
N GLU A 59 12.23 -2.76 -9.36
CA GLU A 59 13.45 -2.97 -10.17
C GLU A 59 14.69 -3.06 -9.28
N THR A 60 14.85 -2.13 -8.34
CA THR A 60 15.97 -2.18 -7.38
C THR A 60 15.86 -3.40 -6.47
N GLY A 61 14.67 -3.72 -5.99
CA GLY A 61 14.44 -4.85 -5.08
C GLY A 61 14.81 -6.19 -5.71
N ILE A 62 14.30 -6.49 -6.91
CA ILE A 62 14.62 -7.74 -7.60
C ILE A 62 16.11 -7.83 -7.97
N TYR A 63 16.73 -6.70 -8.37
CA TYR A 63 18.17 -6.64 -8.63
C TYR A 63 18.99 -6.95 -7.37
N GLN A 64 18.66 -6.36 -6.22
CA GLN A 64 19.35 -6.66 -4.94
C GLN A 64 19.18 -8.10 -4.50
N LEU A 65 18.09 -8.75 -4.89
CA LEU A 65 17.85 -10.18 -4.64
C LEU A 65 18.53 -11.11 -5.67
N GLY A 66 19.32 -10.56 -6.61
CA GLY A 66 20.06 -11.32 -7.62
C GLY A 66 19.23 -11.71 -8.85
N GLY A 67 18.00 -11.25 -8.95
CA GLY A 67 17.13 -11.49 -10.09
C GLY A 67 17.11 -10.33 -11.09
N GLN A 68 16.22 -10.41 -12.07
CA GLN A 68 16.01 -9.41 -13.12
C GLN A 68 14.56 -8.95 -13.16
N GLY A 69 14.34 -7.63 -13.22
CA GLY A 69 13.05 -7.02 -13.49
C GLY A 69 12.89 -6.63 -14.96
N LEU A 70 11.74 -6.94 -15.53
CA LEU A 70 11.35 -6.51 -16.87
C LEU A 70 10.22 -5.48 -16.76
N PHE A 71 10.48 -4.24 -17.12
CA PHE A 71 9.45 -3.21 -17.19
C PHE A 71 8.57 -3.43 -18.43
N LEU A 72 7.28 -3.63 -18.21
CA LEU A 72 6.28 -3.96 -19.21
C LEU A 72 5.19 -2.89 -19.22
N SER A 73 5.33 -1.89 -20.09
CA SER A 73 4.29 -0.86 -20.27
C SER A 73 3.11 -1.45 -21.05
N SER A 74 1.88 -1.25 -20.58
CA SER A 74 0.68 -1.69 -21.31
C SER A 74 0.57 -1.07 -22.72
N ARG A 75 1.21 0.09 -22.93
CA ARG A 75 1.27 0.72 -24.26
C ARG A 75 2.05 -0.10 -25.28
N ASP A 76 2.99 -0.92 -24.82
CA ASP A 76 3.88 -1.75 -25.64
C ASP A 76 3.42 -3.22 -25.67
N LEU A 77 2.48 -3.61 -24.78
CA LEU A 77 1.95 -4.97 -24.68
C LEU A 77 0.66 -5.15 -25.48
N GLN A 78 0.34 -6.39 -25.80
CA GLN A 78 -0.90 -6.75 -26.50
C GLN A 78 -2.14 -6.67 -25.58
N ILE A 79 -1.99 -6.80 -24.26
CA ILE A 79 -3.05 -6.63 -23.27
C ILE A 79 -3.74 -5.25 -23.41
N GLY A 80 -2.97 -4.20 -23.76
CA GLY A 80 -3.51 -2.88 -24.08
C GLY A 80 -4.15 -2.77 -25.47
N ARG A 81 -4.13 -3.85 -26.27
CA ARG A 81 -4.59 -3.90 -27.67
C ARG A 81 -5.64 -4.98 -27.91
N GLY A 82 -6.27 -5.49 -26.84
CA GLY A 82 -7.39 -6.43 -26.90
C GLY A 82 -7.00 -7.91 -26.78
N GLU A 83 -5.74 -8.25 -26.42
CA GLU A 83 -5.41 -9.61 -26.00
C GLU A 83 -6.08 -9.89 -24.64
N PRO A 84 -6.80 -11.02 -24.49
CA PRO A 84 -7.38 -11.39 -23.20
C PRO A 84 -6.32 -11.53 -22.10
N VAL A 85 -6.65 -11.12 -20.88
CA VAL A 85 -5.74 -11.22 -19.73
C VAL A 85 -5.31 -12.67 -19.49
N GLU A 86 -6.21 -13.62 -19.71
CA GLU A 86 -5.99 -15.05 -19.56
C GLU A 86 -4.88 -15.57 -20.49
N ASP A 87 -4.82 -15.10 -21.73
CA ASP A 87 -3.80 -15.52 -22.69
C ASP A 87 -2.46 -14.89 -22.33
N THR A 88 -2.43 -13.61 -21.98
CA THR A 88 -1.24 -12.95 -21.43
C THR A 88 -0.71 -13.69 -20.19
N ALA A 89 -1.58 -14.10 -19.26
CA ALA A 89 -1.19 -14.84 -18.06
C ALA A 89 -0.53 -16.18 -18.39
N ARG A 90 -1.12 -16.94 -19.33
CA ARG A 90 -0.60 -18.24 -19.77
C ARG A 90 0.75 -18.13 -20.47
N VAL A 91 0.92 -17.12 -21.34
CA VAL A 91 2.17 -16.88 -22.05
C VAL A 91 3.28 -16.43 -21.11
N LEU A 92 3.03 -15.40 -20.29
CA LEU A 92 4.03 -14.86 -19.37
C LEU A 92 4.47 -15.88 -18.33
N SER A 93 3.57 -16.76 -17.89
CA SER A 93 3.90 -17.85 -16.97
C SER A 93 4.91 -18.87 -17.52
N ARG A 94 5.16 -18.87 -18.83
CA ARG A 94 6.17 -19.74 -19.45
C ARG A 94 7.53 -19.08 -19.60
N TYR A 95 7.60 -17.77 -19.38
CA TYR A 95 8.82 -16.98 -19.55
C TYR A 95 9.37 -16.42 -18.24
N LEU A 96 8.50 -16.17 -17.26
CA LEU A 96 8.78 -15.44 -16.04
C LEU A 96 8.62 -16.32 -14.80
N ASP A 97 9.19 -15.89 -13.69
CA ASP A 97 9.05 -16.54 -12.37
C ASP A 97 8.02 -15.83 -11.48
N GLY A 98 7.61 -14.63 -11.83
CA GLY A 98 6.58 -13.86 -11.13
C GLY A 98 6.11 -12.66 -11.97
N ILE A 99 4.91 -12.18 -11.66
CA ILE A 99 4.32 -10.99 -12.27
C ILE A 99 3.96 -9.99 -11.16
N MET A 100 4.39 -8.74 -11.31
CA MET A 100 3.81 -7.60 -10.60
C MET A 100 2.97 -6.82 -11.59
N ILE A 101 1.77 -6.42 -11.18
CA ILE A 101 0.89 -5.57 -11.99
C ILE A 101 0.41 -4.36 -11.21
N ARG A 102 0.42 -3.20 -11.86
CA ARG A 102 -0.20 -1.96 -11.39
C ARG A 102 -1.23 -1.51 -12.43
N THR A 103 -2.50 -1.60 -12.06
CA THR A 103 -3.62 -1.42 -12.98
C THR A 103 -4.79 -0.67 -12.30
N PHE A 104 -5.94 -0.67 -12.92
CA PHE A 104 -7.18 -0.08 -12.44
C PHE A 104 -8.06 -1.13 -11.75
N ALA A 105 -8.48 -2.13 -12.49
CA ALA A 105 -9.46 -3.12 -12.05
C ALA A 105 -8.83 -4.25 -11.23
N GLN A 106 -9.47 -4.62 -10.12
CA GLN A 106 -9.03 -5.72 -9.26
C GLN A 106 -9.18 -7.08 -9.94
N ASP A 107 -10.23 -7.28 -10.73
CA ASP A 107 -10.50 -8.52 -11.46
C ASP A 107 -9.41 -8.87 -12.48
N GLU A 108 -8.73 -7.87 -13.05
CA GLU A 108 -7.58 -8.11 -13.93
C GLU A 108 -6.41 -8.77 -13.19
N VAL A 109 -6.15 -8.34 -11.96
CA VAL A 109 -5.11 -8.94 -11.09
C VAL A 109 -5.51 -10.36 -10.69
N GLU A 110 -6.78 -10.58 -10.37
CA GLU A 110 -7.34 -11.89 -10.00
C GLU A 110 -7.32 -12.84 -11.19
N SER A 111 -7.66 -12.37 -12.39
CA SER A 111 -7.58 -13.16 -13.63
C SER A 111 -6.14 -13.59 -13.96
N LEU A 112 -5.16 -12.69 -13.81
CA LEU A 112 -3.74 -13.07 -13.97
C LEU A 112 -3.34 -14.20 -13.00
N ALA A 113 -3.84 -14.17 -11.77
CA ALA A 113 -3.55 -15.19 -10.77
C ALA A 113 -4.29 -16.51 -11.01
N GLU A 114 -5.51 -16.44 -11.55
CA GLU A 114 -6.33 -17.62 -11.86
C GLU A 114 -5.77 -18.39 -13.06
N TYR A 115 -5.45 -17.69 -14.16
CA TYR A 115 -5.03 -18.32 -15.41
C TYR A 115 -3.51 -18.49 -15.53
N GLY A 116 -2.74 -17.81 -14.68
CA GLY A 116 -1.29 -17.96 -14.57
C GLY A 116 -0.88 -19.12 -13.66
N SER A 117 0.35 -19.62 -13.86
CA SER A 117 0.95 -20.66 -13.02
C SER A 117 2.05 -20.14 -12.08
N ILE A 118 2.39 -18.86 -12.17
CA ILE A 118 3.42 -18.18 -11.38
C ILE A 118 2.79 -17.18 -10.41
N PRO A 119 3.52 -16.74 -9.36
CA PRO A 119 3.03 -15.74 -8.42
C PRO A 119 2.65 -14.43 -9.08
N VAL A 120 1.55 -13.83 -8.60
CA VAL A 120 1.09 -12.49 -8.98
C VAL A 120 1.12 -11.58 -7.77
N ILE A 121 1.70 -10.38 -7.95
CA ILE A 121 1.82 -9.32 -6.94
C ILE A 121 1.00 -8.11 -7.41
N ASN A 122 0.01 -7.72 -6.63
CA ASN A 122 -0.73 -6.49 -6.84
C ASN A 122 0.13 -5.29 -6.42
N GLY A 123 0.62 -4.53 -7.39
CA GLY A 123 1.35 -3.28 -7.18
C GLY A 123 0.44 -2.09 -6.83
N LEU A 124 -0.79 -2.10 -7.27
CA LEU A 124 -1.92 -1.22 -6.96
C LEU A 124 -3.08 -1.50 -7.91
N THR A 125 -4.30 -1.46 -7.37
CA THR A 125 -5.56 -1.31 -8.11
C THR A 125 -6.39 -0.17 -7.53
N ASP A 126 -7.55 0.12 -8.11
CA ASP A 126 -8.52 1.06 -7.53
C ASP A 126 -9.16 0.52 -6.24
N PHE A 127 -9.13 -0.80 -6.05
CA PHE A 127 -9.64 -1.45 -4.85
C PHE A 127 -8.65 -1.44 -3.69
N CYS A 128 -7.35 -1.72 -3.93
CA CYS A 128 -6.37 -1.84 -2.85
C CYS A 128 -4.92 -1.58 -3.29
N HIS A 129 -4.07 -1.30 -2.29
CA HIS A 129 -2.62 -1.12 -2.44
C HIS A 129 -1.84 -1.92 -1.38
N PRO A 130 -1.83 -3.27 -1.48
CA PRO A 130 -1.29 -4.12 -0.41
C PRO A 130 0.20 -3.89 -0.14
N CYS A 131 1.01 -3.65 -1.18
CA CYS A 131 2.44 -3.39 -1.03
C CYS A 131 2.74 -2.09 -0.28
N GLN A 132 1.87 -1.09 -0.38
CA GLN A 132 2.03 0.16 0.38
C GLN A 132 1.79 -0.12 1.85
N VAL A 133 0.66 -0.73 2.20
CA VAL A 133 0.30 -0.94 3.60
C VAL A 133 1.27 -1.88 4.32
N LEU A 134 1.90 -2.82 3.64
CA LEU A 134 2.99 -3.59 4.22
C LEU A 134 4.19 -2.70 4.61
N ALA A 135 4.52 -1.69 3.79
CA ALA A 135 5.57 -0.72 4.13
C ALA A 135 5.13 0.23 5.25
N ASP A 136 3.88 0.66 5.25
CA ASP A 136 3.28 1.50 6.28
C ASP A 136 3.37 0.82 7.65
N LEU A 137 2.91 -0.43 7.74
CA LEU A 137 2.97 -1.24 8.97
C LEU A 137 4.42 -1.51 9.41
N MET A 138 5.34 -1.75 8.46
CA MET A 138 6.77 -1.88 8.76
C MET A 138 7.30 -0.60 9.41
N THR A 139 6.95 0.56 8.87
CA THR A 139 7.40 1.87 9.36
C THR A 139 6.83 2.18 10.75
N VAL A 140 5.53 1.92 10.95
CA VAL A 140 4.93 2.07 12.31
C VAL A 140 5.66 1.18 13.30
N ARG A 141 5.91 -0.10 12.97
CA ARG A 141 6.62 -1.02 13.85
C ARG A 141 8.07 -0.58 14.11
N GLU A 142 8.75 -0.03 13.12
CA GLU A 142 10.12 0.46 13.25
C GLU A 142 10.22 1.63 14.25
N HIS A 143 9.27 2.57 14.22
CA HIS A 143 9.25 3.73 15.08
C HIS A 143 8.59 3.48 16.45
N LYS A 144 7.55 2.66 16.53
CA LYS A 144 6.79 2.40 17.76
C LYS A 144 7.19 1.11 18.48
N GLY A 145 7.95 0.22 17.83
CA GLY A 145 8.37 -1.08 18.38
C GLY A 145 7.29 -2.16 18.37
N VAL A 146 6.04 -1.81 18.16
CA VAL A 146 4.86 -2.70 18.22
C VAL A 146 3.81 -2.25 17.22
N LEU A 147 2.87 -3.16 16.88
CA LEU A 147 1.66 -2.83 16.10
C LEU A 147 0.40 -3.07 16.93
N GLU A 148 0.35 -4.21 17.62
CA GLU A 148 -0.82 -4.60 18.40
C GLU A 148 -1.12 -3.57 19.51
N GLY A 149 -2.38 -3.16 19.58
CA GLY A 149 -2.87 -2.21 20.58
C GLY A 149 -2.72 -0.74 20.20
N LEU A 150 -1.95 -0.40 19.15
CA LEU A 150 -1.89 0.98 18.66
C LEU A 150 -3.19 1.38 17.95
N LYS A 151 -3.45 2.68 17.92
CA LYS A 151 -4.55 3.27 17.14
C LYS A 151 -4.03 3.93 15.87
N MET A 152 -4.47 3.40 14.73
CA MET A 152 -4.29 3.98 13.41
C MET A 152 -5.48 4.86 13.07
N CYS A 153 -5.22 6.05 12.52
CA CYS A 153 -6.23 6.95 12.00
C CYS A 153 -5.96 7.22 10.52
N TYR A 154 -6.98 7.17 9.67
CA TYR A 154 -6.91 7.63 8.28
C TYR A 154 -7.87 8.80 8.07
N ILE A 155 -7.38 9.86 7.43
CA ILE A 155 -8.15 11.08 7.11
C ILE A 155 -8.12 11.31 5.60
N GLY A 156 -9.28 11.29 4.94
CA GLY A 156 -9.36 11.58 3.51
C GLY A 156 -10.40 10.76 2.76
N ASP A 157 -10.10 10.42 1.51
CA ASP A 157 -10.97 9.63 0.64
C ASP A 157 -10.97 8.15 1.05
N GLY A 158 -12.15 7.52 1.12
CA GLY A 158 -12.30 6.08 1.35
C GLY A 158 -11.83 5.23 0.16
N ASN A 159 -10.68 5.55 -0.39
CA ASN A 159 -10.08 4.96 -1.58
C ASN A 159 -9.35 3.62 -1.29
N ASN A 160 -8.54 3.16 -2.25
CA ASN A 160 -7.74 1.94 -2.14
C ASN A 160 -6.72 1.96 -0.97
N MET A 161 -6.25 3.15 -0.56
CA MET A 161 -5.39 3.27 0.62
C MET A 161 -6.18 3.03 1.90
N ALA A 162 -7.33 3.69 2.06
CA ALA A 162 -8.24 3.46 3.19
C ALA A 162 -8.63 1.98 3.29
N ASN A 163 -9.04 1.36 2.16
CA ASN A 163 -9.38 -0.06 2.09
C ASN A 163 -8.24 -0.94 2.63
N SER A 164 -7.03 -0.69 2.18
CA SER A 164 -5.87 -1.51 2.54
C SER A 164 -5.40 -1.28 3.97
N LEU A 165 -5.43 -0.03 4.47
CA LEU A 165 -5.08 0.34 5.84
C LEU A 165 -6.05 -0.26 6.86
N ILE A 166 -7.36 -0.23 6.57
CA ILE A 166 -8.37 -0.87 7.42
C ILE A 166 -8.04 -2.36 7.60
N VAL A 167 -7.86 -3.06 6.49
CA VAL A 167 -7.60 -4.51 6.54
C VAL A 167 -6.26 -4.81 7.21
N GLY A 168 -5.20 -4.13 6.80
CA GLY A 168 -3.86 -4.35 7.33
C GLY A 168 -3.78 -4.05 8.82
N GLY A 169 -4.27 -2.89 9.27
CA GLY A 169 -4.25 -2.47 10.66
C GLY A 169 -5.04 -3.42 11.57
N LEU A 170 -6.28 -3.75 11.19
CA LEU A 170 -7.11 -4.66 11.98
C LEU A 170 -6.50 -6.06 12.10
N LYS A 171 -5.94 -6.60 11.00
CA LYS A 171 -5.30 -7.94 11.03
C LYS A 171 -4.07 -8.02 11.92
N VAL A 172 -3.33 -6.94 12.08
CA VAL A 172 -2.15 -6.91 12.97
C VAL A 172 -2.48 -6.46 14.40
N GLY A 173 -3.77 -6.35 14.73
CA GLY A 173 -4.24 -6.09 16.09
C GLY A 173 -4.34 -4.61 16.47
N MET A 174 -4.19 -3.69 15.53
CA MET A 174 -4.43 -2.26 15.75
C MET A 174 -5.92 -1.97 15.85
N SER A 175 -6.27 -0.84 16.49
CA SER A 175 -7.57 -0.20 16.28
C SER A 175 -7.46 0.75 15.10
N VAL A 176 -8.50 0.83 14.27
CA VAL A 176 -8.49 1.65 13.05
C VAL A 176 -9.68 2.61 13.06
N ALA A 177 -9.40 3.90 12.92
CA ALA A 177 -10.41 4.94 12.75
C ALA A 177 -10.25 5.59 11.37
N VAL A 178 -11.35 5.76 10.65
CA VAL A 178 -11.38 6.40 9.32
C VAL A 178 -12.33 7.58 9.36
N ALA A 179 -11.84 8.76 8.98
CA ALA A 179 -12.69 9.91 8.72
C ALA A 179 -12.72 10.22 7.23
N CYS A 180 -13.91 10.14 6.64
CA CYS A 180 -14.16 10.47 5.24
C CYS A 180 -15.56 11.07 5.06
N PRO A 181 -15.81 11.86 4.00
CA PRO A 181 -17.14 12.31 3.67
C PRO A 181 -18.09 11.15 3.38
N ALA A 182 -19.38 11.28 3.72
CA ALA A 182 -20.38 10.23 3.57
C ALA A 182 -20.50 9.65 2.14
N ALA A 183 -20.20 10.47 1.12
CA ALA A 183 -20.23 10.06 -0.28
C ALA A 183 -18.94 9.35 -0.75
N TYR A 184 -17.91 9.32 0.07
CA TYR A 184 -16.57 8.80 -0.26
C TYR A 184 -16.11 7.75 0.78
N ARG A 185 -16.99 6.80 1.08
CA ARG A 185 -16.70 5.74 2.05
C ARG A 185 -15.83 4.64 1.44
N PRO A 186 -15.08 3.91 2.28
CA PRO A 186 -14.40 2.68 1.87
C PRO A 186 -15.37 1.67 1.25
N ASP A 187 -14.80 0.74 0.49
CA ASP A 187 -15.54 -0.32 -0.18
C ASP A 187 -16.38 -1.15 0.80
N SER A 188 -17.59 -1.53 0.39
CA SER A 188 -18.54 -2.26 1.25
C SER A 188 -17.97 -3.60 1.74
N ALA A 189 -17.23 -4.33 0.91
CA ALA A 189 -16.62 -5.59 1.31
C ALA A 189 -15.56 -5.40 2.41
N VAL A 190 -14.87 -4.25 2.41
CA VAL A 190 -13.91 -3.88 3.46
C VAL A 190 -14.63 -3.46 4.74
N LEU A 191 -15.74 -2.74 4.62
CA LEU A 191 -16.57 -2.36 5.77
C LEU A 191 -17.23 -3.59 6.42
N ASP A 192 -17.70 -4.54 5.63
CA ASP A 192 -18.25 -5.81 6.12
C ASP A 192 -17.17 -6.63 6.87
N PHE A 193 -15.94 -6.67 6.34
CA PHE A 193 -14.80 -7.27 7.03
C PHE A 193 -14.52 -6.56 8.36
N ALA A 194 -14.47 -5.23 8.36
CA ALA A 194 -14.16 -4.43 9.54
C ALA A 194 -15.23 -4.54 10.64
N ALA A 195 -16.51 -4.73 10.26
CA ALA A 195 -17.60 -4.94 11.21
C ALA A 195 -17.36 -6.15 12.14
N GLY A 196 -16.61 -7.15 11.67
CA GLY A 196 -16.22 -8.31 12.49
C GLY A 196 -15.26 -7.99 13.66
N TYR A 197 -14.66 -6.80 13.67
CA TYR A 197 -13.71 -6.36 14.70
C TYR A 197 -14.35 -5.49 15.81
N GLY A 198 -15.65 -5.19 15.71
CA GLY A 198 -16.40 -4.45 16.73
C GLY A 198 -15.76 -3.10 17.08
N ASP A 199 -15.48 -2.88 18.36
CA ASP A 199 -14.96 -1.60 18.88
C ASP A 199 -13.54 -1.22 18.36
N LYS A 200 -12.86 -2.11 17.66
CA LYS A 200 -11.57 -1.82 17.06
C LYS A 200 -11.67 -1.03 15.74
N PHE A 201 -12.87 -0.87 15.19
CA PHE A 201 -13.08 -0.11 13.96
C PHE A 201 -14.07 1.03 14.16
N LEU A 202 -13.69 2.23 13.73
CA LEU A 202 -14.55 3.42 13.71
C LEU A 202 -14.57 4.03 12.31
N LEU A 203 -15.76 4.24 11.75
CA LEU A 203 -15.99 5.05 10.56
C LEU A 203 -16.82 6.27 10.92
N THR A 204 -16.30 7.47 10.67
CA THR A 204 -16.93 8.74 11.04
C THR A 204 -16.72 9.80 9.96
N GLU A 205 -17.46 10.91 10.04
CA GLU A 205 -17.21 12.13 9.25
C GLU A 205 -16.39 13.17 10.04
N SER A 206 -16.14 12.92 11.33
CA SER A 206 -15.39 13.81 12.22
C SER A 206 -13.92 13.45 12.26
N CYS A 207 -13.08 14.31 11.68
CA CYS A 207 -11.62 14.15 11.73
C CYS A 207 -11.10 14.12 13.17
N GLN A 208 -11.65 14.96 14.05
CA GLN A 208 -11.26 15.03 15.47
C GLN A 208 -11.59 13.74 16.21
N GLU A 209 -12.78 13.15 15.96
CA GLU A 209 -13.18 11.88 16.58
C GLU A 209 -12.26 10.74 16.11
N ALA A 210 -11.93 10.68 14.83
CA ALA A 210 -11.02 9.67 14.31
C ALA A 210 -9.61 9.83 14.87
N ALA A 211 -9.09 11.06 14.92
CA ALA A 211 -7.73 11.36 15.37
C ALA A 211 -7.55 11.26 16.90
N ALA A 212 -8.64 11.31 17.68
CA ALA A 212 -8.55 11.29 19.15
C ALA A 212 -7.75 10.09 19.65
N GLY A 213 -6.60 10.36 20.30
CA GLY A 213 -5.70 9.33 20.85
C GLY A 213 -5.05 8.42 19.78
N ALA A 214 -4.92 8.85 18.53
CA ALA A 214 -4.22 8.11 17.50
C ALA A 214 -2.70 8.09 17.75
N ASP A 215 -2.07 6.94 17.50
CA ASP A 215 -0.63 6.74 17.54
C ASP A 215 0.03 7.01 16.19
N VAL A 216 -0.74 6.85 15.11
CA VAL A 216 -0.34 7.18 13.74
C VAL A 216 -1.53 7.70 12.93
N ILE A 217 -1.32 8.79 12.20
CA ILE A 217 -2.29 9.35 11.25
C ILE A 217 -1.76 9.18 9.83
N PHE A 218 -2.60 8.60 8.99
CA PHE A 218 -2.37 8.47 7.55
C PHE A 218 -3.27 9.43 6.78
N THR A 219 -2.76 9.94 5.68
CA THR A 219 -3.58 10.64 4.67
C THR A 219 -3.06 10.34 3.27
N ASP A 220 -3.87 10.61 2.29
CA ASP A 220 -3.56 10.47 0.86
C ASP A 220 -4.23 11.61 0.08
N VAL A 221 -3.78 11.83 -1.15
CA VAL A 221 -4.34 12.86 -2.04
C VAL A 221 -5.84 12.71 -2.18
N TRP A 222 -6.56 13.84 -2.19
CA TRP A 222 -8.02 13.84 -2.34
C TRP A 222 -8.50 13.43 -3.73
N ALA A 223 -7.66 13.60 -4.76
CA ALA A 223 -7.89 13.14 -6.12
C ALA A 223 -6.74 12.23 -6.55
N SER A 224 -7.03 10.94 -6.68
CA SER A 224 -6.05 9.95 -7.14
C SER A 224 -5.84 10.01 -8.66
N MET A 225 -4.80 9.33 -9.15
CA MET A 225 -4.51 9.22 -10.59
C MET A 225 -5.70 8.64 -11.35
N GLY A 226 -6.15 9.37 -12.38
CA GLY A 226 -7.34 9.06 -13.19
C GLY A 226 -8.61 9.76 -12.70
N GLN A 227 -8.52 10.62 -11.68
CA GLN A 227 -9.63 11.42 -11.13
C GLN A 227 -9.37 12.93 -11.26
N GLU A 228 -8.44 13.31 -12.14
CA GLU A 228 -8.01 14.71 -12.31
C GLU A 228 -9.17 15.63 -12.72
N ASP A 229 -10.13 15.12 -13.48
CA ASP A 229 -11.32 15.85 -13.92
C ASP A 229 -12.26 16.19 -12.74
N GLU A 230 -12.22 15.43 -11.66
CA GLU A 230 -13.00 15.64 -10.43
C GLU A 230 -12.26 16.50 -9.39
N ALA A 231 -11.01 16.84 -9.60
CA ALA A 231 -10.15 17.47 -8.60
C ALA A 231 -10.77 18.74 -7.98
N ALA A 232 -11.42 19.60 -8.79
CA ALA A 232 -12.05 20.81 -8.30
C ALA A 232 -13.24 20.51 -7.36
N GLN A 233 -14.08 19.54 -7.69
CA GLN A 233 -15.20 19.12 -6.87
C GLN A 233 -14.70 18.46 -5.58
N ARG A 234 -13.70 17.60 -5.68
CA ARG A 234 -13.10 16.89 -4.53
C ARG A 234 -12.49 17.87 -3.54
N ARG A 235 -11.77 18.91 -3.98
CA ARG A 235 -11.27 19.98 -3.10
C ARG A 235 -12.38 20.65 -2.28
N GLN A 236 -13.55 20.85 -2.83
CA GLN A 236 -14.69 21.44 -2.10
C GLN A 236 -15.25 20.46 -1.07
N VAL A 237 -15.41 19.19 -1.43
CA VAL A 237 -15.96 18.16 -0.54
C VAL A 237 -15.02 17.84 0.61
N PHE A 238 -13.72 17.74 0.32
CA PHE A 238 -12.70 17.40 1.31
C PHE A 238 -12.17 18.59 2.11
N THR A 239 -12.73 19.79 1.93
CA THR A 239 -12.43 20.92 2.81
C THR A 239 -12.71 20.53 4.26
N GLY A 240 -11.69 20.60 5.12
CA GLY A 240 -11.76 20.14 6.52
C GLY A 240 -11.19 18.75 6.80
N TYR A 241 -10.88 17.96 5.76
CA TYR A 241 -10.20 16.67 5.89
C TYR A 241 -8.68 16.82 5.70
N GLN A 242 -8.10 17.88 6.27
CA GLN A 242 -6.68 18.17 6.18
C GLN A 242 -5.95 17.77 7.47
N VAL A 243 -4.83 17.06 7.33
CA VAL A 243 -3.91 16.82 8.45
C VAL A 243 -3.10 18.09 8.71
N ASN A 244 -3.37 18.72 9.84
CA ASN A 244 -2.76 19.97 10.30
C ASN A 244 -2.47 19.90 11.81
N ARG A 245 -1.84 20.92 12.37
CA ARG A 245 -1.48 20.94 13.82
C ARG A 245 -2.68 20.90 14.75
N GLU A 246 -3.81 21.48 14.36
CA GLU A 246 -5.02 21.44 15.17
C GLU A 246 -5.56 20.01 15.29
N LEU A 247 -5.56 19.28 14.17
CA LEU A 247 -5.95 17.86 14.16
C LEU A 247 -4.97 17.01 14.99
N LEU A 248 -3.67 17.22 14.83
CA LEU A 248 -2.64 16.50 15.58
C LEU A 248 -2.74 16.73 17.10
N ALA A 249 -3.27 17.86 17.54
CA ALA A 249 -3.49 18.12 18.95
C ALA A 249 -4.54 17.18 19.60
N ALA A 250 -5.39 16.50 18.82
CA ALA A 250 -6.32 15.48 19.29
C ALA A 250 -5.68 14.09 19.41
N ALA A 251 -4.58 13.85 18.74
CA ALA A 251 -3.84 12.59 18.76
C ALA A 251 -2.92 12.46 19.99
N ASN A 252 -2.26 11.32 20.12
CA ASN A 252 -1.23 11.14 21.14
C ASN A 252 -0.05 12.10 20.91
N PRO A 253 0.64 12.58 21.98
CA PRO A 253 1.73 13.56 21.83
C PRO A 253 2.90 13.10 20.93
N ASP A 254 3.10 11.80 20.80
CA ASP A 254 4.13 11.16 19.96
C ASP A 254 3.53 10.54 18.69
N CYS A 255 2.37 11.04 18.27
CA CYS A 255 1.69 10.57 17.07
C CYS A 255 2.57 10.73 15.82
N MET A 256 2.72 9.67 15.05
CA MET A 256 3.37 9.68 13.74
C MET A 256 2.42 10.21 12.67
N VAL A 257 2.98 10.75 11.59
CA VAL A 257 2.22 11.06 10.36
C VAL A 257 2.86 10.34 9.19
N GLN A 258 2.07 9.63 8.41
CA GLN A 258 2.50 8.93 7.21
C GLN A 258 1.71 9.37 5.98
N HIS A 259 2.34 9.29 4.81
CA HIS A 259 1.76 9.66 3.52
C HIS A 259 2.42 8.86 2.39
N CYS A 260 1.62 8.09 1.67
CA CYS A 260 2.10 7.20 0.59
C CYS A 260 2.74 7.93 -0.61
N LEU A 261 2.66 9.27 -0.65
CA LEU A 261 3.19 10.14 -1.70
C LEU A 261 2.61 9.85 -3.11
N PRO A 262 2.46 10.90 -3.97
CA PRO A 262 2.87 12.29 -3.77
C PRO A 262 1.96 13.04 -2.81
N ALA A 263 2.44 14.06 -2.11
CA ALA A 263 1.64 14.89 -1.22
C ALA A 263 1.35 16.25 -1.86
N HIS A 264 0.11 16.73 -1.72
CA HIS A 264 -0.30 18.08 -2.11
C HIS A 264 -0.35 18.98 -0.88
N ARG A 265 0.81 19.59 -0.56
CA ARG A 265 0.92 20.51 0.59
C ARG A 265 -0.07 21.65 0.48
N GLY A 266 -0.90 21.82 1.53
CA GLY A 266 -2.00 22.78 1.58
C GLY A 266 -3.36 22.21 1.17
N GLU A 267 -3.40 20.98 0.67
CA GLU A 267 -4.64 20.20 0.46
C GLU A 267 -4.81 19.20 1.61
N GLU A 268 -4.52 17.92 1.41
CA GLU A 268 -4.72 16.86 2.43
C GLU A 268 -3.78 16.96 3.64
N ILE A 269 -2.65 17.64 3.49
CA ILE A 269 -1.67 17.86 4.56
C ILE A 269 -1.07 19.26 4.46
N THR A 270 -0.85 19.93 5.60
CA THR A 270 -0.14 21.21 5.59
C THR A 270 1.35 21.02 5.33
N ALA A 271 2.00 22.02 4.72
CA ALA A 271 3.45 22.00 4.50
C ALA A 271 4.22 21.86 5.82
N GLU A 272 3.76 22.51 6.88
CA GLU A 272 4.37 22.48 8.21
C GLU A 272 4.35 21.07 8.79
N VAL A 273 3.19 20.41 8.84
CA VAL A 273 3.08 19.04 9.36
C VAL A 273 3.88 18.05 8.51
N PHE A 274 3.86 18.21 7.18
CA PHE A 274 4.65 17.36 6.31
C PHE A 274 6.15 17.46 6.61
N GLU A 275 6.69 18.67 6.77
CA GLU A 275 8.12 18.85 7.06
C GLU A 275 8.50 18.41 8.48
N ASP A 276 7.64 18.61 9.48
CA ASP A 276 7.86 18.12 10.84
C ASP A 276 7.93 16.58 10.92
N HIS A 277 7.18 15.88 10.04
CA HIS A 277 7.11 14.42 9.96
C HIS A 277 7.85 13.84 8.73
N ALA A 278 8.68 14.65 8.06
CA ALA A 278 9.36 14.24 6.83
C ALA A 278 10.19 12.96 7.01
N ALA A 279 10.85 12.79 8.15
CA ALA A 279 11.64 11.58 8.44
C ALA A 279 10.79 10.32 8.36
N GLU A 280 9.64 10.31 9.03
CA GLU A 280 8.70 9.19 9.06
C GLU A 280 8.11 8.90 7.67
N ILE A 281 7.74 9.95 6.93
CA ILE A 281 7.17 9.84 5.57
C ILE A 281 8.20 9.28 4.58
N PHE A 282 9.47 9.69 4.69
CA PHE A 282 10.51 9.17 3.80
C PHE A 282 11.03 7.80 4.23
N ASP A 283 10.98 7.44 5.52
CA ASP A 283 11.21 6.06 5.99
C ASP A 283 10.13 5.11 5.44
N GLU A 284 8.86 5.55 5.41
CA GLU A 284 7.76 4.82 4.74
C GLU A 284 8.06 4.59 3.25
N ALA A 285 8.51 5.63 2.55
CA ALA A 285 8.88 5.52 1.14
C ALA A 285 10.06 4.57 0.92
N GLU A 286 11.07 4.57 1.81
CA GLU A 286 12.19 3.60 1.79
C GLU A 286 11.69 2.19 2.06
N ASN A 287 10.84 2.00 3.05
CA ASN A 287 10.32 0.69 3.45
C ASN A 287 9.50 -0.01 2.35
N ARG A 288 9.03 0.73 1.34
CA ARG A 288 8.49 0.16 0.09
C ARG A 288 9.47 -0.82 -0.56
N LEU A 289 10.75 -0.46 -0.61
CA LEU A 289 11.79 -1.35 -1.16
C LEU A 289 11.89 -2.65 -0.36
N HIS A 290 11.94 -2.56 0.96
CA HIS A 290 12.17 -3.70 1.84
C HIS A 290 10.95 -4.62 1.94
N ALA A 291 9.75 -4.06 2.10
CA ALA A 291 8.51 -4.83 2.10
C ALA A 291 8.29 -5.56 0.76
N GLN A 292 8.54 -4.90 -0.37
CA GLN A 292 8.41 -5.54 -1.69
C GLN A 292 9.46 -6.62 -1.93
N LYS A 293 10.69 -6.46 -1.44
CA LYS A 293 11.70 -7.53 -1.44
C LYS A 293 11.20 -8.74 -0.67
N ALA A 294 10.66 -8.54 0.53
CA ALA A 294 10.10 -9.62 1.34
C ALA A 294 8.94 -10.33 0.64
N VAL A 295 8.03 -9.59 0.00
CA VAL A 295 6.95 -10.17 -0.82
C VAL A 295 7.51 -11.02 -1.96
N MET A 296 8.47 -10.49 -2.73
CA MET A 296 9.08 -11.23 -3.84
C MET A 296 9.76 -12.52 -3.35
N VAL A 297 10.52 -12.47 -2.26
CA VAL A 297 11.17 -13.67 -1.69
C VAL A 297 10.14 -14.69 -1.20
N THR A 298 9.09 -14.23 -0.51
CA THR A 298 8.04 -15.13 0.01
C THR A 298 7.30 -15.87 -1.11
N LEU A 299 7.14 -15.23 -2.28
CA LEU A 299 6.35 -15.79 -3.38
C LEU A 299 7.17 -16.53 -4.44
N MET A 300 8.42 -16.11 -4.68
CA MET A 300 9.20 -16.55 -5.84
C MET A 300 10.38 -17.47 -5.48
N LYS A 301 10.71 -17.64 -4.18
CA LYS A 301 11.83 -18.48 -3.71
C LYS A 301 11.53 -20.01 -3.82
#